data_d290cb9641584020ec05fd45fa98b8e6
#
_entry.id   d290cb9641584020ec05fd45fa98b8e6
#
_cell.length_a   1.000
_cell.length_b   1.000
_cell.length_c   1.000
_cell.angle_alpha   90.00
_cell.angle_beta   90.00
_cell.angle_gamma   90.00
#
_symmetry.space_group_name_H-M   'P 1'
#
loop_
_entity.id
_entity.type
_entity.pdbx_description
1 polymer ?
#
loop_
_entity_poly.entity_id
_entity_poly.type
_entity_poly.pdbx_seq_one_letter_code
_entity_poly.pdbx_strand_id
1 'polypeptide(L)'
;MADYAFITDFDGTLTREDFYWMVIHTCWPEGEKEYHHWQNGGMQDVDFLTKAFLQMKNRPAPLEQWVKEIPYDETAIPFLKKLEAEGIPWYIVSAGADVYIQLFCEMHGLHPEAVYANRAEFRDQQIQLFQDPDAPFYSERYGIDKKLAVRAAASFHKKTCYFGDSGPDALAAGETDLLFARDRLPDILKAEGKSFHEADTFEEAGAALKEKGWPLD
;
A
#
# COMPACT_ATOMS: atom_id res chain seq x y z
N MET A 1 -17.18 11.35 14.88
CA MET A 1 -16.40 10.24 14.29
C MET A 1 -17.26 9.68 13.17
N ALA A 2 -16.72 9.48 11.99
CA ALA A 2 -17.44 8.86 10.89
C ALA A 2 -17.71 7.38 11.23
N ASP A 3 -18.89 6.88 10.83
CA ASP A 3 -19.25 5.48 11.10
C ASP A 3 -18.50 4.50 10.22
N TYR A 4 -17.97 4.96 9.07
CA TYR A 4 -17.27 4.17 8.06
C TYR A 4 -15.82 4.60 7.92
N ALA A 5 -14.93 3.68 7.58
CA ALA A 5 -13.56 3.99 7.15
C ALA A 5 -13.07 2.99 6.10
N PHE A 6 -12.40 3.49 5.07
CA PHE A 6 -11.76 2.70 4.04
C PHE A 6 -10.24 2.74 4.23
N ILE A 7 -9.62 1.58 4.24
CA ILE A 7 -8.18 1.43 4.40
C ILE A 7 -7.65 0.68 3.18
N THR A 8 -6.56 1.14 2.60
CA THR A 8 -5.98 0.50 1.42
C THR A 8 -4.48 0.34 1.55
N ASP A 9 -3.95 -0.71 0.97
CA ASP A 9 -2.53 -0.75 0.61
C ASP A 9 -2.26 0.20 -0.56
N PHE A 10 -0.99 0.46 -0.84
CA PHE A 10 -0.56 1.31 -1.95
C PHE A 10 0.06 0.49 -3.08
N ASP A 11 1.24 -0.09 -2.85
CA ASP A 11 1.99 -0.84 -3.86
C ASP A 11 1.30 -2.16 -4.22
N GLY A 12 0.99 -2.39 -5.49
CA GLY A 12 0.24 -3.56 -5.97
C GLY A 12 -1.29 -3.47 -5.78
N THR A 13 -1.80 -2.55 -4.96
CA THR A 13 -3.23 -2.35 -4.71
C THR A 13 -3.75 -1.07 -5.35
N LEU A 14 -3.36 0.10 -4.86
CA LEU A 14 -3.67 1.38 -5.49
C LEU A 14 -2.88 1.54 -6.78
N THR A 15 -1.62 1.15 -6.78
CA THR A 15 -0.80 1.00 -7.97
C THR A 15 -0.99 -0.38 -8.59
N ARG A 16 -0.57 -0.55 -9.86
CA ARG A 16 -0.66 -1.83 -10.58
C ARG A 16 0.54 -2.73 -10.36
N GLU A 17 1.64 -2.16 -9.87
CA GLU A 17 2.85 -2.87 -9.48
C GLU A 17 3.56 -2.15 -8.34
N ASP A 18 4.40 -2.86 -7.62
CA ASP A 18 5.23 -2.26 -6.57
C ASP A 18 6.26 -1.29 -7.17
N PHE A 19 6.53 -0.20 -6.45
CA PHE A 19 7.49 0.83 -6.88
C PHE A 19 8.88 0.26 -7.20
N TYR A 20 9.33 -0.78 -6.49
CA TYR A 20 10.63 -1.40 -6.76
C TYR A 20 10.73 -2.04 -8.16
N TRP A 21 9.61 -2.47 -8.78
CA TRP A 21 9.63 -2.98 -10.15
C TRP A 21 10.02 -1.90 -11.15
N MET A 22 9.59 -0.67 -10.96
CA MET A 22 10.03 0.45 -11.78
C MET A 22 11.56 0.62 -11.70
N VAL A 23 12.13 0.50 -10.49
CA VAL A 23 13.57 0.58 -10.30
C VAL A 23 14.29 -0.57 -10.99
N ILE A 24 13.79 -1.82 -10.82
CA ILE A 24 14.34 -3.02 -11.46
C ILE A 24 14.37 -2.83 -12.98
N HIS A 25 13.21 -2.50 -13.57
CA HIS A 25 13.08 -2.41 -15.02
C HIS A 25 13.85 -1.25 -15.65
N THR A 26 14.09 -0.17 -14.90
CA THR A 26 14.70 1.04 -15.47
C THR A 26 16.18 1.20 -15.19
N CYS A 27 16.68 0.77 -14.03
CA CYS A 27 18.03 1.11 -13.61
C CYS A 27 18.74 0.06 -12.73
N TRP A 28 18.16 -1.13 -12.53
CA TRP A 28 18.77 -2.20 -11.76
C TRP A 28 18.90 -3.51 -12.57
N PRO A 29 19.94 -3.69 -13.39
CA PRO A 29 20.07 -4.86 -14.26
C PRO A 29 20.06 -6.22 -13.54
N GLU A 30 20.49 -6.26 -12.28
CA GLU A 30 20.49 -7.47 -11.46
C GLU A 30 19.23 -7.61 -10.58
N GLY A 31 18.30 -6.68 -10.71
CA GLY A 31 17.16 -6.55 -9.80
C GLY A 31 16.24 -7.78 -9.79
N GLU A 32 15.99 -8.40 -10.93
CA GLU A 32 15.19 -9.66 -11.00
C GLU A 32 15.87 -10.80 -10.24
N LYS A 33 17.19 -10.93 -10.33
CA LYS A 33 17.93 -11.95 -9.57
C LYS A 33 17.83 -11.70 -8.06
N GLU A 34 17.97 -10.45 -7.64
CA GLU A 34 17.82 -10.05 -6.24
C GLU A 34 16.38 -10.22 -5.74
N TYR A 35 15.38 -9.94 -6.59
CA TYR A 35 13.98 -10.23 -6.31
C TYR A 35 13.75 -11.72 -6.04
N HIS A 36 14.26 -12.61 -6.90
CA HIS A 36 14.15 -14.05 -6.69
C HIS A 36 14.88 -14.52 -5.43
N HIS A 37 16.03 -13.93 -5.11
CA HIS A 37 16.75 -14.22 -3.88
C HIS A 37 15.93 -13.84 -2.64
N TRP A 38 15.33 -12.65 -2.63
CA TRP A 38 14.42 -12.19 -1.58
C TRP A 38 13.19 -13.10 -1.46
N GLN A 39 12.49 -13.39 -2.56
CA GLN A 39 11.29 -14.26 -2.57
C GLN A 39 11.58 -15.67 -2.01
N ASN A 40 12.80 -16.16 -2.15
CA ASN A 40 13.24 -17.43 -1.57
C ASN A 40 13.74 -17.29 -0.11
N GLY A 41 13.50 -16.18 0.56
CA GLY A 41 13.85 -15.97 1.96
C GLY A 41 15.32 -15.60 2.20
N GLY A 42 16.03 -15.14 1.17
CA GLY A 42 17.45 -14.78 1.26
C GLY A 42 17.73 -13.46 1.98
N MET A 43 16.71 -12.62 2.21
CA MET A 43 16.80 -11.37 2.96
C MET A 43 15.44 -10.92 3.48
N GLN A 44 15.42 -9.93 4.40
CA GLN A 44 14.20 -9.29 4.87
C GLN A 44 13.59 -8.40 3.77
N ASP A 45 12.27 -8.16 3.84
CA ASP A 45 11.56 -7.34 2.86
C ASP A 45 12.08 -5.89 2.85
N VAL A 46 12.31 -5.31 4.02
CA VAL A 46 12.85 -3.95 4.15
C VAL A 46 14.29 -3.83 3.63
N ASP A 47 15.10 -4.88 3.72
CA ASP A 47 16.47 -4.89 3.18
C ASP A 47 16.45 -4.92 1.65
N PHE A 48 15.52 -5.69 1.07
CA PHE A 48 15.30 -5.71 -0.38
C PHE A 48 14.89 -4.34 -0.90
N LEU A 49 13.91 -3.69 -0.24
CA LEU A 49 13.48 -2.33 -0.59
C LEU A 49 14.63 -1.33 -0.50
N THR A 50 15.43 -1.39 0.57
CA THR A 50 16.61 -0.54 0.73
C THR A 50 17.59 -0.72 -0.42
N LYS A 51 17.89 -1.97 -0.81
CA LYS A 51 18.74 -2.26 -1.97
C LYS A 51 18.16 -1.69 -3.27
N ALA A 52 16.87 -1.87 -3.51
CA ALA A 52 16.19 -1.36 -4.71
C ALA A 52 16.28 0.16 -4.78
N PHE A 53 15.92 0.86 -3.71
CA PHE A 53 15.92 2.33 -3.68
C PHE A 53 17.31 2.94 -3.84
N LEU A 54 18.38 2.26 -3.38
CA LEU A 54 19.75 2.67 -3.64
C LEU A 54 20.13 2.65 -5.13
N GLN A 55 19.43 1.89 -5.96
CA GLN A 55 19.71 1.83 -7.39
C GLN A 55 19.10 3.00 -8.18
N MET A 56 18.17 3.76 -7.60
CA MET A 56 17.56 4.92 -8.26
C MET A 56 18.61 5.95 -8.73
N LYS A 57 19.75 6.06 -8.03
CA LYS A 57 20.88 6.89 -8.44
C LYS A 57 21.46 6.54 -9.83
N ASN A 58 21.19 5.34 -10.36
CA ASN A 58 21.62 4.94 -11.71
C ASN A 58 20.73 5.54 -12.80
N ARG A 59 19.56 6.10 -12.42
CA ARG A 59 18.68 6.91 -13.26
C ARG A 59 18.36 8.22 -12.53
N PRO A 60 19.27 9.19 -12.50
CA PRO A 60 19.04 10.46 -11.81
C PRO A 60 17.82 11.17 -12.36
N ALA A 61 16.80 11.37 -11.52
CA ALA A 61 15.57 12.07 -11.82
C ALA A 61 14.95 12.60 -10.53
N PRO A 62 14.22 13.73 -10.56
CA PRO A 62 13.44 14.17 -9.41
C PRO A 62 12.39 13.13 -9.05
N LEU A 63 11.99 13.05 -7.76
CA LEU A 63 11.03 12.07 -7.29
C LEU A 63 9.68 12.19 -8.01
N GLU A 64 9.28 13.42 -8.36
CA GLU A 64 8.06 13.71 -9.11
C GLU A 64 8.02 13.00 -10.47
N GLN A 65 9.18 12.83 -11.12
CA GLN A 65 9.24 12.09 -12.37
C GLN A 65 9.01 10.60 -12.15
N TRP A 66 9.61 10.02 -11.11
CA TRP A 66 9.37 8.63 -10.73
C TRP A 66 7.90 8.39 -10.39
N VAL A 67 7.30 9.27 -9.59
CA VAL A 67 5.90 9.14 -9.18
C VAL A 67 4.93 9.28 -10.36
N LYS A 68 5.20 10.15 -11.34
CA LYS A 68 4.40 10.27 -12.58
C LYS A 68 4.37 9.01 -13.43
N GLU A 69 5.41 8.21 -13.36
CA GLU A 69 5.55 6.99 -14.13
C GLU A 69 4.92 5.76 -13.44
N ILE A 70 4.45 5.89 -12.19
CA ILE A 70 3.81 4.78 -11.45
C ILE A 70 2.51 4.38 -12.17
N PRO A 71 2.38 3.14 -12.65
CA PRO A 71 1.12 2.65 -13.16
C PRO A 71 0.15 2.42 -11.99
N TYR A 72 -1.06 2.98 -12.07
CA TYR A 72 -2.05 2.85 -11.00
C TYR A 72 -3.42 2.42 -11.55
N ASP A 73 -4.31 2.01 -10.67
CA ASP A 73 -5.70 1.75 -11.01
C ASP A 73 -6.42 3.07 -11.31
N GLU A 74 -6.80 3.28 -12.58
CA GLU A 74 -7.48 4.50 -13.00
C GLU A 74 -8.81 4.75 -12.27
N THR A 75 -9.41 3.70 -11.70
CA THR A 75 -10.65 3.79 -10.91
C THR A 75 -10.40 4.21 -9.46
N ALA A 76 -9.15 4.12 -8.96
CA ALA A 76 -8.79 4.44 -7.58
C ALA A 76 -9.01 5.91 -7.26
N ILE A 77 -8.49 6.83 -8.10
CA ILE A 77 -8.58 8.27 -7.82
C ILE A 77 -10.04 8.76 -7.78
N PRO A 78 -10.91 8.45 -8.77
CA PRO A 78 -12.33 8.78 -8.68
C PRO A 78 -13.02 8.21 -7.45
N PHE A 79 -12.72 6.96 -7.09
CA PHE A 79 -13.29 6.30 -5.92
C PHE A 79 -12.87 6.98 -4.61
N LEU A 80 -11.58 7.26 -4.41
CA LEU A 80 -11.07 7.90 -3.20
C LEU A 80 -11.61 9.34 -3.05
N LYS A 81 -11.69 10.10 -4.14
CA LYS A 81 -12.34 11.42 -4.14
C LYS A 81 -13.82 11.35 -3.80
N LYS A 82 -14.50 10.27 -4.20
CA LYS A 82 -15.89 10.04 -3.80
C LYS A 82 -16.00 9.79 -2.30
N LEU A 83 -15.11 8.98 -1.70
CA LEU A 83 -15.07 8.83 -0.24
C LEU A 83 -14.91 10.18 0.47
N GLU A 84 -13.99 11.03 -0.02
CA GLU A 84 -13.79 12.37 0.53
C GLU A 84 -15.03 13.24 0.42
N ALA A 85 -15.73 13.22 -0.72
CA ALA A 85 -16.96 13.99 -0.94
C ALA A 85 -18.09 13.54 -0.02
N GLU A 86 -18.19 12.24 0.29
CA GLU A 86 -19.16 11.66 1.21
C GLU A 86 -18.73 11.76 2.70
N GLY A 87 -17.57 12.35 2.97
CA GLY A 87 -17.03 12.49 4.33
C GLY A 87 -16.65 11.16 4.97
N ILE A 88 -16.31 10.16 4.17
CA ILE A 88 -15.81 8.86 4.61
C ILE A 88 -14.28 8.95 4.69
N PRO A 89 -13.70 8.89 5.90
CA PRO A 89 -12.25 8.90 6.05
C PRO A 89 -11.63 7.66 5.41
N TRP A 90 -10.45 7.86 4.83
CA TRP A 90 -9.68 6.77 4.27
C TRP A 90 -8.20 6.89 4.62
N TYR A 91 -7.51 5.75 4.62
CA TYR A 91 -6.15 5.59 5.10
C TYR A 91 -5.33 4.76 4.11
N ILE A 92 -4.03 5.02 4.05
CA ILE A 92 -3.06 4.17 3.36
C ILE A 92 -2.21 3.44 4.40
N VAL A 93 -2.06 2.11 4.24
CA VAL A 93 -1.18 1.27 5.06
C VAL A 93 -0.31 0.45 4.12
N SER A 94 0.95 0.85 3.94
CA SER A 94 1.86 0.27 2.96
C SER A 94 3.20 -0.14 3.57
N ALA A 95 3.80 -1.21 3.08
CA ALA A 95 5.19 -1.55 3.37
C ALA A 95 6.19 -0.77 2.48
N GLY A 96 5.71 0.06 1.57
CA GLY A 96 6.51 1.00 0.78
C GLY A 96 7.02 2.21 1.58
N ALA A 97 7.52 3.22 0.89
CA ALA A 97 8.06 4.43 1.52
C ALA A 97 7.07 5.60 1.48
N ASP A 98 6.89 6.27 2.60
CA ASP A 98 5.93 7.37 2.77
C ASP A 98 6.16 8.52 1.79
N VAL A 99 7.41 8.81 1.45
CA VAL A 99 7.79 9.96 0.63
C VAL A 99 7.19 9.92 -0.79
N TYR A 100 7.16 8.78 -1.47
CA TYR A 100 6.53 8.70 -2.80
C TYR A 100 5.01 8.54 -2.71
N ILE A 101 4.51 7.92 -1.66
CA ILE A 101 3.07 7.77 -1.43
C ILE A 101 2.42 9.13 -1.17
N GLN A 102 3.02 9.95 -0.30
CA GLN A 102 2.55 11.31 -0.01
C GLN A 102 2.60 12.18 -1.26
N LEU A 103 3.71 12.12 -2.01
CA LEU A 103 3.84 12.87 -3.26
C LEU A 103 2.80 12.43 -4.31
N PHE A 104 2.51 11.13 -4.42
CA PHE A 104 1.43 10.63 -5.28
C PHE A 104 0.07 11.23 -4.87
N CYS A 105 -0.24 11.22 -3.58
CA CYS A 105 -1.48 11.82 -3.07
C CYS A 105 -1.56 13.33 -3.39
N GLU A 106 -0.48 14.08 -3.15
CA GLU A 106 -0.40 15.50 -3.47
C GLU A 106 -0.63 15.78 -4.97
N MET A 107 0.03 15.03 -5.85
CA MET A 107 -0.08 15.20 -7.30
C MET A 107 -1.48 14.92 -7.84
N HIS A 108 -2.25 14.04 -7.18
CA HIS A 108 -3.61 13.68 -7.58
C HIS A 108 -4.69 14.42 -6.78
N GLY A 109 -4.30 15.27 -5.83
CA GLY A 109 -5.21 16.01 -4.95
C GLY A 109 -6.05 15.05 -4.10
N LEU A 110 -5.40 14.07 -3.48
CA LEU A 110 -5.97 13.09 -2.58
C LEU A 110 -5.55 13.41 -1.14
N HIS A 111 -6.48 13.25 -0.19
CA HIS A 111 -6.31 13.68 1.19
C HIS A 111 -6.65 12.54 2.17
N PRO A 112 -5.80 11.48 2.28
CA PRO A 112 -5.99 10.45 3.30
C PRO A 112 -5.90 11.06 4.70
N GLU A 113 -6.66 10.51 5.66
CA GLU A 113 -6.56 10.89 7.08
C GLU A 113 -5.16 10.61 7.65
N ALA A 114 -4.55 9.52 7.20
CA ALA A 114 -3.16 9.20 7.49
C ALA A 114 -2.55 8.25 6.46
N VAL A 115 -1.23 8.34 6.31
CA VAL A 115 -0.38 7.38 5.59
C VAL A 115 0.51 6.69 6.62
N TYR A 116 0.29 5.40 6.80
CA TYR A 116 1.14 4.52 7.60
C TYR A 116 2.04 3.74 6.65
N ALA A 117 3.30 4.14 6.57
CA ALA A 117 4.28 3.55 5.67
C ALA A 117 5.69 3.65 6.27
N ASN A 118 6.67 3.01 5.65
CA ASN A 118 8.06 3.16 6.05
C ASN A 118 8.49 4.60 5.88
N ARG A 119 8.97 5.20 6.97
CA ARG A 119 9.48 6.56 6.95
C ARG A 119 10.71 6.66 6.06
N ALA A 120 10.74 7.68 5.20
CA ALA A 120 11.82 7.85 4.24
C ALA A 120 12.07 9.32 3.90
N GLU A 121 13.22 9.59 3.28
CA GLU A 121 13.47 10.84 2.57
C GLU A 121 14.04 10.56 1.17
N PHE A 122 13.74 11.44 0.23
CA PHE A 122 14.41 11.42 -1.07
C PHE A 122 15.62 12.36 -1.03
N ARG A 123 16.79 11.75 -1.09
CA ARG A 123 18.07 12.47 -1.01
C ARG A 123 19.12 11.80 -1.88
N ASP A 124 20.00 12.59 -2.48
CA ASP A 124 21.09 12.10 -3.33
C ASP A 124 20.60 11.14 -4.44
N GLN A 125 19.45 11.48 -5.06
CA GLN A 125 18.81 10.72 -6.16
C GLN A 125 18.36 9.30 -5.76
N GLN A 126 18.07 9.08 -4.51
CA GLN A 126 17.58 7.79 -3.98
C GLN A 126 16.62 8.00 -2.81
N ILE A 127 15.78 7.00 -2.54
CA ILE A 127 14.96 6.95 -1.34
C ILE A 127 15.78 6.26 -0.23
N GLN A 128 15.85 6.91 0.92
CA GLN A 128 16.53 6.39 2.11
C GLN A 128 15.49 6.09 3.17
N LEU A 129 15.37 4.80 3.54
CA LEU A 129 14.45 4.35 4.59
C LEU A 129 15.05 4.58 5.98
N PHE A 130 14.22 5.00 6.93
CA PHE A 130 14.57 5.13 8.34
C PHE A 130 13.91 4.01 9.13
N GLN A 131 14.72 3.13 9.68
CA GLN A 131 14.24 2.07 10.57
C GLN A 131 14.33 2.56 12.02
N ASP A 132 13.19 2.59 12.70
CA ASP A 132 13.09 2.97 14.11
C ASP A 132 12.40 1.85 14.89
N PRO A 133 13.18 1.01 15.60
CA PRO A 133 12.62 -0.08 16.41
C PRO A 133 11.66 0.36 17.52
N ASP A 134 11.70 1.63 17.92
CA ASP A 134 10.82 2.19 18.94
C ASP A 134 9.52 2.78 18.34
N ALA A 135 9.38 2.79 17.00
CA ALA A 135 8.17 3.27 16.34
C ALA A 135 6.95 2.38 16.65
N PRO A 136 5.73 2.97 16.83
CA PRO A 136 4.53 2.22 17.26
C PRO A 136 4.14 1.03 16.38
N PHE A 137 4.49 1.07 15.12
CA PHE A 137 4.14 0.05 14.12
C PHE A 137 5.38 -0.59 13.48
N TYR A 138 6.51 -0.60 14.19
CA TYR A 138 7.74 -1.18 13.65
C TYR A 138 7.62 -2.69 13.44
N SER A 139 8.17 -3.16 12.33
CA SER A 139 8.37 -4.57 12.00
C SER A 139 9.79 -4.77 11.47
N GLU A 140 10.56 -5.66 12.09
CA GLU A 140 11.91 -5.98 11.64
C GLU A 140 11.93 -6.48 10.19
N ARG A 141 10.91 -7.24 9.79
CA ARG A 141 10.80 -7.81 8.46
C ARG A 141 10.37 -6.79 7.40
N TYR A 142 9.28 -6.06 7.66
CA TYR A 142 8.63 -5.20 6.67
C TYR A 142 8.90 -3.70 6.88
N GLY A 143 9.59 -3.34 7.98
CA GLY A 143 9.73 -1.98 8.46
C GLY A 143 8.47 -1.46 9.15
N ILE A 144 7.29 -1.89 8.70
CA ILE A 144 6.00 -1.56 9.32
C ILE A 144 5.16 -2.83 9.54
N ASP A 145 4.49 -2.92 10.70
CA ASP A 145 3.49 -3.93 11.02
C ASP A 145 2.11 -3.47 10.51
N LYS A 146 1.72 -3.97 9.33
CA LYS A 146 0.43 -3.65 8.71
C LYS A 146 -0.75 -4.03 9.59
N LYS A 147 -0.66 -5.11 10.37
CA LYS A 147 -1.73 -5.53 11.29
C LYS A 147 -2.01 -4.46 12.36
N LEU A 148 -0.95 -3.97 13.01
CA LEU A 148 -1.08 -2.94 14.04
C LEU A 148 -1.55 -1.61 13.44
N ALA A 149 -1.03 -1.23 12.27
CA ALA A 149 -1.41 0.00 11.58
C ALA A 149 -2.87 -0.01 11.12
N VAL A 150 -3.33 -1.12 10.51
CA VAL A 150 -4.75 -1.30 10.09
C VAL A 150 -5.67 -1.29 11.31
N ARG A 151 -5.31 -1.99 12.38
CA ARG A 151 -6.06 -1.96 13.64
C ARG A 151 -6.19 -0.54 14.19
N ALA A 152 -5.11 0.24 14.17
CA ALA A 152 -5.13 1.63 14.63
C ALA A 152 -6.05 2.50 13.77
N ALA A 153 -5.95 2.40 12.43
CA ALA A 153 -6.82 3.11 11.50
C ALA A 153 -8.31 2.73 11.68
N ALA A 154 -8.60 1.45 11.93
CA ALA A 154 -9.95 0.94 12.09
C ALA A 154 -10.60 1.31 13.44
N SER A 155 -9.80 1.50 14.51
CA SER A 155 -10.24 1.49 15.91
C SER A 155 -11.31 2.53 16.30
N PHE A 156 -11.47 3.60 15.49
CA PHE A 156 -12.40 4.70 15.79
C PHE A 156 -13.68 4.65 14.94
N HIS A 157 -13.90 3.60 14.16
CA HIS A 157 -14.97 3.47 13.20
C HIS A 157 -15.81 2.22 13.47
N LYS A 158 -17.12 2.26 13.09
CA LYS A 158 -18.05 1.16 13.32
C LYS A 158 -18.08 0.13 12.20
N LYS A 159 -17.75 0.57 10.98
CA LYS A 159 -17.70 -0.25 9.77
C LYS A 159 -16.44 0.07 9.00
N THR A 160 -15.60 -0.91 8.84
CA THR A 160 -14.27 -0.75 8.27
C THR A 160 -14.04 -1.72 7.13
N CYS A 161 -13.25 -1.29 6.17
CA CYS A 161 -12.85 -2.09 5.03
C CYS A 161 -11.35 -1.96 4.81
N TYR A 162 -10.70 -3.06 4.48
CA TYR A 162 -9.32 -3.08 4.01
C TYR A 162 -9.24 -3.65 2.60
N PHE A 163 -8.37 -3.08 1.74
CA PHE A 163 -8.07 -3.58 0.41
C PHE A 163 -6.57 -3.78 0.24
N GLY A 164 -6.15 -4.98 -0.15
CA GLY A 164 -4.76 -5.37 -0.31
C GLY A 164 -4.54 -6.42 -1.40
N ASP A 165 -3.27 -6.80 -1.66
CA ASP A 165 -2.88 -7.66 -2.79
C ASP A 165 -1.95 -8.82 -2.42
N SER A 166 -1.25 -8.77 -1.28
CA SER A 166 -0.11 -9.66 -1.06
C SER A 166 0.05 -10.18 0.38
N GLY A 167 1.15 -10.85 0.66
CA GLY A 167 1.43 -11.50 1.95
C GLY A 167 1.37 -10.58 3.16
N PRO A 168 1.98 -9.38 3.15
CA PRO A 168 1.87 -8.43 4.25
C PRO A 168 0.42 -8.05 4.60
N ASP A 169 -0.49 -8.05 3.61
CA ASP A 169 -1.91 -7.73 3.81
C ASP A 169 -2.69 -8.86 4.49
N ALA A 170 -2.26 -10.10 4.28
CA ALA A 170 -2.83 -11.24 4.98
C ALA A 170 -2.70 -11.14 6.50
N LEU A 171 -1.68 -10.41 7.00
CA LEU A 171 -1.49 -10.15 8.43
C LEU A 171 -2.59 -9.24 9.00
N ALA A 172 -3.13 -8.32 8.16
CA ALA A 172 -4.21 -7.42 8.52
C ALA A 172 -5.61 -8.04 8.40
N ALA A 173 -5.73 -9.25 7.84
CA ALA A 173 -7.00 -9.94 7.72
C ALA A 173 -7.62 -10.19 9.10
N GLY A 174 -8.86 -9.71 9.30
CA GLY A 174 -9.57 -9.78 10.58
C GLY A 174 -9.45 -8.54 11.46
N GLU A 175 -8.71 -7.52 11.04
CA GLU A 175 -8.64 -6.22 11.72
C GLU A 175 -9.71 -5.23 11.24
N THR A 176 -10.44 -5.60 10.16
CA THR A 176 -11.56 -4.83 9.60
C THR A 176 -12.78 -5.72 9.38
N ASP A 177 -13.98 -5.12 9.21
CA ASP A 177 -15.23 -5.87 8.99
C ASP A 177 -15.28 -6.49 7.58
N LEU A 178 -14.67 -5.83 6.60
CA LEU A 178 -14.61 -6.29 5.21
C LEU A 178 -13.16 -6.29 4.74
N LEU A 179 -12.80 -7.31 3.97
CA LEU A 179 -11.51 -7.44 3.31
C LEU A 179 -11.72 -7.63 1.82
N PHE A 180 -11.18 -6.75 1.00
CA PHE A 180 -11.03 -6.92 -0.43
C PHE A 180 -9.62 -7.40 -0.75
N ALA A 181 -9.51 -8.32 -1.69
CA ALA A 181 -8.25 -8.94 -2.05
C ALA A 181 -8.11 -9.07 -3.57
N ARG A 182 -6.91 -8.79 -4.06
CA ARG A 182 -6.52 -8.97 -5.45
C ARG A 182 -5.17 -9.69 -5.53
N ASP A 183 -4.71 -9.94 -6.73
CA ASP A 183 -3.43 -10.56 -7.10
C ASP A 183 -3.16 -11.86 -6.34
N ARG A 184 -2.19 -11.91 -5.45
CA ARG A 184 -1.78 -13.12 -4.69
C ARG A 184 -2.52 -13.29 -3.38
N LEU A 185 -3.11 -12.23 -2.85
CA LEU A 185 -3.77 -12.26 -1.55
C LEU A 185 -4.94 -13.25 -1.49
N PRO A 186 -5.81 -13.39 -2.52
CA PRO A 186 -6.88 -14.39 -2.53
C PRO A 186 -6.43 -15.80 -2.25
N ASP A 187 -5.33 -16.26 -2.86
CA ASP A 187 -4.82 -17.61 -2.67
C ASP A 187 -4.25 -17.82 -1.26
N ILE A 188 -3.58 -16.81 -0.71
CA ILE A 188 -3.07 -16.83 0.67
C ILE A 188 -4.24 -16.93 1.66
N LEU A 189 -5.27 -16.11 1.50
CA LEU A 189 -6.42 -16.09 2.38
C LEU A 189 -7.25 -17.37 2.30
N LYS A 190 -7.42 -17.96 1.09
CA LYS A 190 -8.05 -19.26 0.89
C LYS A 190 -7.30 -20.37 1.63
N ALA A 191 -5.97 -20.37 1.54
CA ALA A 191 -5.13 -21.34 2.24
C ALA A 191 -5.23 -21.22 3.77
N GLU A 192 -5.46 -20.01 4.28
CA GLU A 192 -5.64 -19.72 5.71
C GLU A 192 -7.12 -19.84 6.19
N GLY A 193 -8.06 -20.15 5.31
CA GLY A 193 -9.48 -20.27 5.64
C GLY A 193 -10.13 -18.94 6.05
N LYS A 194 -9.61 -17.81 5.59
CA LYS A 194 -10.10 -16.46 5.88
C LYS A 194 -11.14 -16.02 4.85
N SER A 195 -12.15 -15.27 5.31
CA SER A 195 -13.17 -14.70 4.45
C SER A 195 -12.72 -13.37 3.84
N PHE A 196 -13.00 -13.17 2.56
CA PHE A 196 -12.68 -11.96 1.81
C PHE A 196 -13.62 -11.81 0.60
N HIS A 197 -13.54 -10.68 -0.09
CA HIS A 197 -14.17 -10.39 -1.37
C HIS A 197 -13.07 -10.18 -2.42
N GLU A 198 -13.16 -10.85 -3.55
CA GLU A 198 -12.28 -10.56 -4.69
C GLU A 198 -12.72 -9.25 -5.34
N ALA A 199 -11.76 -8.39 -5.65
CA ALA A 199 -11.95 -7.18 -6.44
C ALA A 199 -10.63 -6.83 -7.13
N ASP A 200 -10.67 -6.63 -8.44
CA ASP A 200 -9.47 -6.26 -9.22
C ASP A 200 -9.30 -4.73 -9.34
N THR A 201 -10.34 -3.97 -9.02
CA THR A 201 -10.36 -2.52 -9.15
C THR A 201 -11.05 -1.85 -7.95
N PHE A 202 -10.75 -0.56 -7.75
CA PHE A 202 -11.46 0.24 -6.75
C PHE A 202 -12.93 0.46 -7.12
N GLU A 203 -13.27 0.45 -8.40
CA GLU A 203 -14.67 0.49 -8.86
C GLU A 203 -15.44 -0.73 -8.39
N GLU A 204 -14.89 -1.93 -8.54
CA GLU A 204 -15.51 -3.19 -8.08
C GLU A 204 -15.65 -3.21 -6.55
N ALA A 205 -14.60 -2.80 -5.83
CA ALA A 205 -14.68 -2.67 -4.38
C ALA A 205 -15.77 -1.68 -3.96
N GLY A 206 -15.86 -0.53 -4.62
CA GLY A 206 -16.87 0.50 -4.40
C GLY A 206 -18.30 -0.01 -4.65
N ALA A 207 -18.51 -0.75 -5.74
CA ALA A 207 -19.80 -1.36 -6.06
C ALA A 207 -20.22 -2.36 -4.96
N ALA A 208 -19.31 -3.22 -4.52
CA ALA A 208 -19.57 -4.17 -3.45
C ALA A 208 -19.83 -3.48 -2.09
N LEU A 209 -19.13 -2.39 -1.78
CA LEU A 209 -19.40 -1.59 -0.58
C LEU A 209 -20.79 -0.95 -0.61
N LYS A 210 -21.21 -0.42 -1.77
CA LYS A 210 -22.56 0.14 -1.96
C LYS A 210 -23.65 -0.92 -1.72
N GLU A 211 -23.49 -2.13 -2.25
CA GLU A 211 -24.39 -3.27 -2.01
C GLU A 211 -24.48 -3.64 -0.52
N LYS A 212 -23.42 -3.42 0.24
CA LYS A 212 -23.34 -3.64 1.70
C LYS A 212 -23.85 -2.44 2.52
N GLY A 213 -24.41 -1.44 1.87
CA GLY A 213 -25.05 -0.28 2.51
C GLY A 213 -24.08 0.81 2.94
N TRP A 214 -22.93 0.90 2.31
CA TRP A 214 -22.06 2.08 2.46
C TRP A 214 -22.69 3.27 1.72
N PRO A 215 -22.60 4.48 2.27
CA PRO A 215 -23.19 5.68 1.68
C PRO A 215 -22.33 6.18 0.51
N LEU A 216 -22.34 5.43 -0.58
CA LEU A 216 -21.60 5.73 -1.82
C LEU A 216 -22.62 5.95 -2.96
N ASP A 217 -23.16 7.15 -3.06
CA ASP A 217 -24.17 7.52 -4.08
C ASP A 217 -23.58 7.79 -5.47
#